data_09fc0bc6c36e0dcfc081904d29c49c66
#
_entry.id   09fc0bc6c36e0dcfc081904d29c49c66
#
_cell.length_a   1.000
_cell.length_b   1.000
_cell.length_c   1.000
_cell.angle_alpha   90.00
_cell.angle_beta   90.00
_cell.angle_gamma   90.00
#
_symmetry.space_group_name_H-M   'P 1'
#
loop_
_entity.id
_entity.type
_entity.pdbx_description
1 polymer ?
#
loop_
_entity_poly.entity_id
_entity_poly.type
_entity_poly.pdbx_seq_one_letter_code
_entity_poly.pdbx_strand_id
1 'polypeptide(L)'
;MTTPNTTLTRTWTCVLFDLDGTLTDSAPGITSSLAETFTTLGRPVPDEAGLLAYVGPPLRESFRTFAGMSELEALNALTVYRDAAVDRDLHDNAVFPGVVGLLRSLRDAGIPIAVATSKPESRATRILEHFGIADCFEVIAGASEDESRSSKTDVVAYALERLRALDVDLSQTVLVGDRSHDVEGAAANGIPTILVEWGYGSPAEAGGAMAIVHSADQLRKLLLG
;
A
#
# COMPACT_ATOMS: atom_id res chain seq x y z
N MET A 1 38.54 3.90 -29.88
CA MET A 1 37.24 4.59 -29.94
C MET A 1 36.46 4.14 -28.74
N THR A 2 36.45 4.93 -27.67
CA THR A 2 35.68 4.69 -26.45
C THR A 2 34.25 5.11 -26.72
N THR A 3 33.34 4.15 -26.73
CA THR A 3 31.88 4.42 -26.73
C THR A 3 31.54 5.24 -25.49
N PRO A 4 30.82 6.36 -25.62
CA PRO A 4 30.36 7.07 -24.45
C PRO A 4 29.38 6.18 -23.69
N ASN A 5 29.70 5.89 -22.44
CA ASN A 5 28.80 5.25 -21.48
C ASN A 5 27.66 6.25 -21.23
N THR A 6 26.53 6.08 -21.92
CA THR A 6 25.33 6.87 -21.67
C THR A 6 24.84 6.45 -20.30
N THR A 7 25.27 7.19 -19.30
CA THR A 7 24.67 7.06 -17.94
C THR A 7 23.20 7.46 -18.12
N LEU A 8 22.30 6.48 -18.12
CA LEU A 8 20.87 6.74 -18.00
C LEU A 8 20.70 7.56 -16.72
N THR A 9 20.34 8.81 -16.85
CA THR A 9 20.00 9.66 -15.70
C THR A 9 18.73 9.09 -15.09
N ARG A 10 18.90 8.31 -14.01
CA ARG A 10 17.78 7.78 -13.25
C ARG A 10 16.93 8.95 -12.75
N THR A 11 15.63 8.89 -13.03
CA THR A 11 14.68 9.88 -12.51
C THR A 11 14.44 9.66 -11.02
N TRP A 12 14.44 8.39 -10.55
CA TRP A 12 14.12 8.02 -9.19
C TRP A 12 15.28 7.32 -8.48
N THR A 13 15.54 7.73 -7.24
CA THR A 13 16.57 7.12 -6.38
C THR A 13 15.97 6.11 -5.41
N CYS A 14 14.66 6.18 -5.14
CA CYS A 14 13.93 5.24 -4.29
C CYS A 14 12.45 5.21 -4.67
N VAL A 15 11.80 4.05 -4.56
CA VAL A 15 10.35 3.90 -4.81
C VAL A 15 9.68 3.25 -3.61
N LEU A 16 8.67 3.92 -3.06
CA LEU A 16 7.77 3.35 -2.05
C LEU A 16 6.52 2.78 -2.75
N PHE A 17 5.98 1.69 -2.24
CA PHE A 17 4.74 1.09 -2.71
C PHE A 17 3.74 0.93 -1.57
N ASP A 18 2.47 1.25 -1.81
CA ASP A 18 1.41 0.67 -1.00
C ASP A 18 1.23 -0.82 -1.32
N LEU A 19 0.49 -1.54 -0.50
CA LEU A 19 0.25 -2.97 -0.64
C LEU A 19 -1.14 -3.25 -1.22
N ASP A 20 -2.20 -2.98 -0.44
CA ASP A 20 -3.57 -3.31 -0.80
C ASP A 20 -4.08 -2.40 -1.95
N GLY A 21 -4.47 -2.97 -3.08
CA GLY A 21 -4.87 -2.20 -4.27
C GLY A 21 -3.72 -1.75 -5.18
N THR A 22 -2.49 -1.87 -4.73
CA THR A 22 -1.30 -1.45 -5.49
C THR A 22 -0.44 -2.65 -5.90
N LEU A 23 0.06 -3.41 -4.96
CA LEU A 23 0.83 -4.62 -5.20
C LEU A 23 -0.07 -5.85 -5.26
N THR A 24 -1.10 -5.89 -4.41
CA THR A 24 -1.99 -7.05 -4.25
C THR A 24 -3.46 -6.69 -4.37
N ASP A 25 -4.23 -7.58 -5.02
CA ASP A 25 -5.70 -7.58 -5.04
C ASP A 25 -6.21 -8.29 -3.79
N SER A 26 -6.36 -7.53 -2.72
CA SER A 26 -6.75 -8.00 -1.39
C SER A 26 -8.23 -7.74 -1.07
N ALA A 27 -8.96 -7.06 -1.95
CA ALA A 27 -10.37 -6.72 -1.69
C ALA A 27 -11.24 -7.93 -1.39
N PRO A 28 -11.12 -9.09 -2.07
CA PRO A 28 -11.95 -10.26 -1.75
C PRO A 28 -11.81 -10.69 -0.28
N GLY A 29 -10.58 -10.81 0.22
CA GLY A 29 -10.32 -11.21 1.61
C GLY A 29 -10.76 -10.16 2.62
N ILE A 30 -10.48 -8.88 2.34
CA ILE A 30 -10.83 -7.77 3.23
C ILE A 30 -12.37 -7.63 3.33
N THR A 31 -13.08 -7.58 2.20
CA THR A 31 -14.53 -7.40 2.18
C THR A 31 -15.28 -8.59 2.81
N SER A 32 -14.82 -9.82 2.56
CA SER A 32 -15.36 -11.02 3.22
C SER A 32 -15.16 -10.97 4.74
N SER A 33 -13.97 -10.57 5.20
CA SER A 33 -13.69 -10.44 6.63
C SER A 33 -14.50 -9.32 7.29
N LEU A 34 -14.73 -8.20 6.58
CA LEU A 34 -15.61 -7.13 7.03
C LEU A 34 -17.07 -7.59 7.14
N ALA A 35 -17.60 -8.30 6.14
CA ALA A 35 -18.96 -8.83 6.18
C ALA A 35 -19.18 -9.78 7.37
N GLU A 36 -18.21 -10.64 7.66
CA GLU A 36 -18.22 -11.50 8.87
C GLU A 36 -18.14 -10.66 10.14
N THR A 37 -17.29 -9.63 10.18
CA THR A 37 -17.17 -8.73 11.32
C THR A 37 -18.49 -8.04 11.63
N PHE A 38 -19.14 -7.44 10.63
CA PHE A 38 -20.46 -6.79 10.83
C PHE A 38 -21.52 -7.78 11.30
N THR A 39 -21.53 -9.00 10.75
CA THR A 39 -22.44 -10.07 11.16
C THR A 39 -22.21 -10.47 12.62
N THR A 40 -20.95 -10.68 13.01
CA THR A 40 -20.56 -11.07 14.37
C THR A 40 -20.95 -10.00 15.40
N LEU A 41 -20.84 -8.72 15.00
CA LEU A 41 -21.25 -7.59 15.86
C LEU A 41 -22.77 -7.32 15.85
N GLY A 42 -23.56 -8.10 15.11
CA GLY A 42 -25.01 -7.91 14.99
C GLY A 42 -25.38 -6.60 14.29
N ARG A 43 -24.50 -6.07 13.42
CA ARG A 43 -24.73 -4.85 12.66
C ARG A 43 -25.10 -5.17 11.19
N PRO A 44 -25.85 -4.29 10.50
CA PRO A 44 -26.11 -4.44 9.07
C PRO A 44 -24.78 -4.51 8.30
N VAL A 45 -24.65 -5.50 7.43
CA VAL A 45 -23.52 -5.60 6.50
C VAL A 45 -23.69 -4.56 5.39
N PRO A 46 -22.70 -3.68 5.15
CA PRO A 46 -22.73 -2.76 4.01
C PRO A 46 -22.82 -3.52 2.68
N ASP A 47 -23.33 -2.85 1.64
CA ASP A 47 -23.26 -3.39 0.29
C ASP A 47 -21.81 -3.45 -0.23
N GLU A 48 -21.61 -4.02 -1.41
CA GLU A 48 -20.29 -4.23 -2.00
C GLU A 48 -19.48 -2.91 -2.09
N ALA A 49 -20.11 -1.84 -2.55
CA ALA A 49 -19.46 -0.53 -2.66
C ALA A 49 -19.10 0.04 -1.27
N GLY A 50 -19.99 -0.14 -0.29
CA GLY A 50 -19.74 0.24 1.10
C GLY A 50 -18.60 -0.55 1.73
N LEU A 51 -18.48 -1.85 1.45
CA LEU A 51 -17.37 -2.68 1.94
C LEU A 51 -16.03 -2.28 1.28
N LEU A 52 -16.05 -1.98 -0.03
CA LEU A 52 -14.83 -1.52 -0.74
C LEU A 52 -14.27 -0.21 -0.20
N ALA A 53 -15.11 0.67 0.35
CA ALA A 53 -14.64 1.92 0.96
C ALA A 53 -13.68 1.70 2.14
N TYR A 54 -13.73 0.53 2.78
CA TYR A 54 -12.81 0.17 3.88
C TYR A 54 -11.44 -0.32 3.40
N VAL A 55 -11.27 -0.61 2.10
CA VAL A 55 -10.00 -1.11 1.58
C VAL A 55 -9.03 0.04 1.33
N GLY A 56 -7.88 0.01 1.97
CA GLY A 56 -6.82 1.03 1.90
C GLY A 56 -6.72 1.92 3.16
N PRO A 57 -7.80 2.59 3.60
CA PRO A 57 -7.74 3.41 4.81
C PRO A 57 -7.50 2.58 6.10
N PRO A 58 -6.98 3.21 7.18
CA PRO A 58 -6.93 2.59 8.50
C PRO A 58 -8.32 2.12 8.97
N LEU A 59 -8.48 0.83 9.26
CA LEU A 59 -9.80 0.24 9.54
C LEU A 59 -10.48 0.82 10.79
N ARG A 60 -9.70 1.14 11.85
CA ARG A 60 -10.24 1.80 13.04
C ARG A 60 -10.94 3.11 12.71
N GLU A 61 -10.32 3.93 11.88
CA GLU A 61 -10.91 5.19 11.42
C GLU A 61 -12.11 4.95 10.51
N SER A 62 -12.02 3.97 9.62
CA SER A 62 -13.12 3.58 8.73
C SER A 62 -14.35 3.10 9.50
N PHE A 63 -14.21 2.30 10.55
CA PHE A 63 -15.32 1.90 11.41
C PHE A 63 -15.99 3.09 12.10
N ARG A 64 -15.21 4.09 12.50
CA ARG A 64 -15.76 5.31 13.10
C ARG A 64 -16.49 6.17 12.06
N THR A 65 -15.87 6.37 10.90
CA THR A 65 -16.35 7.30 9.86
C THR A 65 -17.53 6.72 9.08
N PHE A 66 -17.42 5.47 8.61
CA PHE A 66 -18.42 4.85 7.73
C PHE A 66 -19.53 4.13 8.50
N ALA A 67 -19.20 3.49 9.64
CA ALA A 67 -20.18 2.76 10.45
C ALA A 67 -20.69 3.55 11.67
N GLY A 68 -20.22 4.78 11.89
CA GLY A 68 -20.63 5.62 13.02
C GLY A 68 -20.29 5.02 14.40
N MET A 69 -19.26 4.17 14.48
CA MET A 69 -18.86 3.52 15.71
C MET A 69 -18.15 4.50 16.65
N SER A 70 -18.43 4.38 17.95
CA SER A 70 -17.59 5.01 18.98
C SER A 70 -16.18 4.42 18.95
N GLU A 71 -15.26 5.08 19.64
CA GLU A 71 -13.87 4.61 19.75
C GLU A 71 -13.77 3.17 20.28
N LEU A 72 -14.51 2.86 21.33
CA LEU A 72 -14.51 1.52 21.94
C LEU A 72 -15.12 0.46 21.01
N GLU A 73 -16.21 0.80 20.31
CA GLU A 73 -16.81 -0.10 19.32
C GLU A 73 -15.88 -0.35 18.13
N ALA A 74 -15.17 0.68 17.63
CA ALA A 74 -14.21 0.54 16.55
C ALA A 74 -13.02 -0.35 16.92
N LEU A 75 -12.50 -0.24 18.16
CA LEU A 75 -11.46 -1.12 18.67
C LEU A 75 -11.94 -2.57 18.77
N ASN A 76 -13.17 -2.79 19.28
CA ASN A 76 -13.75 -4.13 19.29
C ASN A 76 -13.96 -4.69 17.88
N ALA A 77 -14.48 -3.88 16.96
CA ALA A 77 -14.65 -4.28 15.56
C ALA A 77 -13.31 -4.64 14.88
N LEU A 78 -12.26 -3.88 15.18
CA LEU A 78 -10.92 -4.18 14.67
C LEU A 78 -10.39 -5.52 15.20
N THR A 79 -10.65 -5.86 16.45
CA THR A 79 -10.28 -7.16 17.03
C THR A 79 -11.02 -8.30 16.32
N VAL A 80 -12.34 -8.19 16.17
CA VAL A 80 -13.15 -9.20 15.44
C VAL A 80 -12.71 -9.34 13.99
N TYR A 81 -12.41 -8.21 13.32
CA TYR A 81 -11.90 -8.22 11.94
C TYR A 81 -10.54 -8.94 11.85
N ARG A 82 -9.62 -8.65 12.77
CA ARG A 82 -8.29 -9.28 12.77
C ARG A 82 -8.38 -10.80 12.86
N ASP A 83 -9.26 -11.31 13.71
CA ASP A 83 -9.51 -12.74 13.85
C ASP A 83 -10.10 -13.34 12.56
N ALA A 84 -11.09 -12.68 11.96
CA ALA A 84 -11.72 -13.13 10.73
C ALA A 84 -10.79 -13.12 9.51
N ALA A 85 -9.78 -12.24 9.51
CA ALA A 85 -8.90 -12.01 8.36
C ALA A 85 -7.62 -12.88 8.36
N VAL A 86 -7.31 -13.60 9.43
CA VAL A 86 -6.03 -14.35 9.60
C VAL A 86 -5.67 -15.23 8.41
N ASP A 87 -6.63 -16.04 7.94
CA ASP A 87 -6.40 -16.96 6.82
C ASP A 87 -6.70 -16.31 5.46
N ARG A 88 -7.66 -15.39 5.40
CA ARG A 88 -8.09 -14.73 4.17
C ARG A 88 -7.03 -13.79 3.59
N ASP A 89 -6.19 -13.19 4.43
CA ASP A 89 -5.07 -12.36 3.98
C ASP A 89 -4.14 -13.09 3.00
N LEU A 90 -4.04 -14.41 3.10
CA LEU A 90 -3.18 -15.22 2.25
C LEU A 90 -3.93 -15.93 1.13
N HIS A 91 -5.15 -16.39 1.39
CA HIS A 91 -5.89 -17.27 0.47
C HIS A 91 -6.84 -16.51 -0.46
N ASP A 92 -7.40 -15.40 0.01
CA ASP A 92 -8.30 -14.54 -0.77
C ASP A 92 -7.59 -13.26 -1.24
N ASN A 93 -6.32 -13.41 -1.66
CA ASN A 93 -5.44 -12.35 -2.10
C ASN A 93 -4.60 -12.82 -3.30
N ALA A 94 -4.22 -11.90 -4.18
CA ALA A 94 -3.38 -12.19 -5.34
C ALA A 94 -2.47 -11.01 -5.68
N VAL A 95 -1.28 -11.27 -6.21
CA VAL A 95 -0.43 -10.19 -6.75
C VAL A 95 -1.01 -9.72 -8.08
N PHE A 96 -1.15 -8.41 -8.28
CA PHE A 96 -1.66 -7.87 -9.54
C PHE A 96 -0.78 -8.27 -10.74
N PRO A 97 -1.38 -8.48 -11.92
CA PRO A 97 -0.65 -8.86 -13.12
C PRO A 97 0.51 -7.90 -13.45
N GLY A 98 1.70 -8.44 -13.68
CA GLY A 98 2.90 -7.69 -14.05
C GLY A 98 3.70 -7.09 -12.88
N VAL A 99 3.15 -7.03 -11.66
CA VAL A 99 3.81 -6.43 -10.48
C VAL A 99 5.11 -7.16 -10.13
N VAL A 100 5.12 -8.50 -10.12
CA VAL A 100 6.36 -9.26 -9.83
C VAL A 100 7.47 -8.91 -10.82
N GLY A 101 7.13 -8.79 -12.11
CA GLY A 101 8.09 -8.39 -13.15
C GLY A 101 8.58 -6.95 -12.97
N LEU A 102 7.71 -6.03 -12.57
CA LEU A 102 8.05 -4.66 -12.24
C LEU A 102 9.06 -4.59 -11.08
N LEU A 103 8.75 -5.25 -9.95
CA LEU A 103 9.62 -5.24 -8.75
C LEU A 103 11.01 -5.79 -9.07
N ARG A 104 11.09 -6.91 -9.81
CA ARG A 104 12.36 -7.48 -10.27
C ARG A 104 13.14 -6.52 -11.16
N SER A 105 12.45 -5.83 -12.09
CA SER A 105 13.09 -4.86 -12.98
C SER A 105 13.68 -3.68 -12.22
N LEU A 106 13.01 -3.17 -11.18
CA LEU A 106 13.51 -2.10 -10.31
C LEU A 106 14.75 -2.57 -9.52
N ARG A 107 14.69 -3.77 -8.95
CA ARG A 107 15.82 -4.39 -8.24
C ARG A 107 17.03 -4.58 -9.16
N ASP A 108 16.83 -5.14 -10.36
CA ASP A 108 17.91 -5.35 -11.36
C ASP A 108 18.53 -4.02 -11.80
N ALA A 109 17.73 -2.95 -11.86
CA ALA A 109 18.20 -1.60 -12.07
C ALA A 109 18.91 -0.99 -10.85
N GLY A 110 18.91 -1.68 -9.69
CA GLY A 110 19.48 -1.21 -8.42
C GLY A 110 18.77 0.02 -7.88
N ILE A 111 17.46 0.12 -8.05
CA ILE A 111 16.61 1.14 -7.40
C ILE A 111 16.08 0.51 -6.12
N PRO A 112 16.45 1.04 -4.93
CA PRO A 112 15.88 0.60 -3.66
C PRO A 112 14.37 0.78 -3.67
N ILE A 113 13.66 -0.24 -3.19
CA ILE A 113 12.20 -0.20 -3.06
C ILE A 113 11.78 -0.55 -1.64
N ALA A 114 10.68 0.02 -1.19
CA ALA A 114 10.11 -0.26 0.11
C ALA A 114 8.58 -0.32 0.05
N VAL A 115 7.98 -0.98 1.03
CA VAL A 115 6.53 -0.93 1.25
C VAL A 115 6.21 0.10 2.31
N ALA A 116 5.14 0.88 2.09
CA ALA A 116 4.57 1.82 3.05
C ALA A 116 3.04 1.67 3.04
N THR A 117 2.49 0.84 3.95
CA THR A 117 1.09 0.44 3.95
C THR A 117 0.39 0.69 5.28
N SER A 118 -0.89 1.06 5.25
CA SER A 118 -1.75 1.15 6.45
C SER A 118 -2.13 -0.22 7.03
N LYS A 119 -1.79 -1.32 6.35
CA LYS A 119 -1.92 -2.68 6.90
C LYS A 119 -0.89 -2.89 8.02
N PRO A 120 -1.19 -3.63 9.11
CA PRO A 120 -0.20 -3.99 10.14
C PRO A 120 1.06 -4.62 9.52
N GLU A 121 2.25 -4.18 9.97
CA GLU A 121 3.55 -4.58 9.41
C GLU A 121 3.76 -6.09 9.41
N SER A 122 3.35 -6.77 10.48
CA SER A 122 3.45 -8.22 10.59
C SER A 122 2.60 -8.94 9.52
N ARG A 123 1.40 -8.43 9.23
CA ARG A 123 0.51 -9.00 8.21
C ARG A 123 1.02 -8.69 6.79
N ALA A 124 1.48 -7.47 6.54
CA ALA A 124 2.09 -7.10 5.28
C ALA A 124 3.30 -7.98 4.95
N THR A 125 4.17 -8.21 5.92
CA THR A 125 5.34 -9.08 5.78
C THR A 125 4.94 -10.51 5.41
N ARG A 126 3.97 -11.10 6.13
CA ARG A 126 3.47 -12.47 5.84
C ARG A 126 2.90 -12.61 4.43
N ILE A 127 2.16 -11.59 3.95
CA ILE A 127 1.61 -11.58 2.58
C ILE A 127 2.73 -11.55 1.55
N LEU A 128 3.71 -10.67 1.72
CA LEU A 128 4.84 -10.54 0.79
C LEU A 128 5.72 -11.78 0.78
N GLU A 129 5.94 -12.42 1.92
CA GLU A 129 6.62 -13.71 2.04
C GLU A 129 5.85 -14.84 1.34
N HIS A 130 4.52 -14.90 1.55
CA HIS A 130 3.66 -15.89 0.91
C HIS A 130 3.74 -15.84 -0.63
N PHE A 131 3.81 -14.62 -1.19
CA PHE A 131 3.96 -14.42 -2.63
C PHE A 131 5.42 -14.48 -3.13
N GLY A 132 6.39 -14.67 -2.25
CA GLY A 132 7.81 -14.77 -2.60
C GLY A 132 8.38 -13.47 -3.19
N ILE A 133 7.92 -12.32 -2.71
CA ILE A 133 8.37 -10.99 -3.15
C ILE A 133 8.90 -10.12 -2.00
N ALA A 134 8.93 -10.62 -0.77
CA ALA A 134 9.41 -9.86 0.38
C ALA A 134 10.88 -9.43 0.22
N ASP A 135 11.71 -10.28 -0.36
CA ASP A 135 13.13 -10.04 -0.62
C ASP A 135 13.42 -8.98 -1.71
N CYS A 136 12.38 -8.48 -2.38
CA CYS A 136 12.50 -7.35 -3.28
C CYS A 136 12.66 -6.01 -2.53
N PHE A 137 12.23 -5.92 -1.28
CA PHE A 137 12.10 -4.66 -0.53
C PHE A 137 13.22 -4.52 0.52
N GLU A 138 13.87 -3.34 0.53
CA GLU A 138 14.83 -2.95 1.58
C GLU A 138 14.12 -2.75 2.93
N VAL A 139 12.89 -2.25 2.90
CA VAL A 139 12.06 -1.96 4.06
C VAL A 139 10.62 -2.37 3.77
N ILE A 140 10.01 -3.08 4.71
CA ILE A 140 8.56 -3.25 4.77
C ILE A 140 8.11 -2.45 5.98
N ALA A 141 7.39 -1.35 5.74
CA ALA A 141 6.82 -0.48 6.77
C ALA A 141 5.29 -0.57 6.72
N GLY A 142 4.71 -0.91 7.84
CA GLY A 142 3.26 -1.02 8.01
C GLY A 142 2.76 -0.27 9.24
N ALA A 143 1.46 -0.29 9.48
CA ALA A 143 0.90 0.18 10.73
C ALA A 143 1.47 -0.62 11.91
N SER A 144 1.58 0.04 13.08
CA SER A 144 1.95 -0.64 14.32
C SER A 144 0.76 -1.44 14.87
N GLU A 145 1.03 -2.50 15.61
CA GLU A 145 -0.03 -3.36 16.19
C GLU A 145 -0.90 -2.62 17.21
N ASP A 146 -0.34 -1.62 17.88
CA ASP A 146 -1.02 -0.77 18.85
C ASP A 146 -1.76 0.44 18.23
N GLU A 147 -1.78 0.54 16.90
CA GLU A 147 -2.39 1.62 16.12
C GLU A 147 -1.80 3.03 16.39
N SER A 148 -0.67 3.14 17.10
CA SER A 148 0.00 4.44 17.33
C SER A 148 0.60 5.02 16.04
N ARG A 149 0.90 4.17 15.04
CA ARG A 149 1.31 4.50 13.69
C ARG A 149 0.37 3.78 12.72
N SER A 150 -0.71 4.40 12.28
CA SER A 150 -1.69 3.79 11.36
C SER A 150 -2.03 4.66 10.15
N SER A 151 -1.83 5.98 10.24
CA SER A 151 -2.06 6.86 9.08
C SER A 151 -1.00 6.64 7.99
N LYS A 152 -1.37 6.85 6.73
CA LYS A 152 -0.42 6.78 5.62
C LYS A 152 0.75 7.77 5.81
N THR A 153 0.49 8.95 6.36
CA THR A 153 1.53 9.95 6.68
C THR A 153 2.59 9.38 7.62
N ASP A 154 2.16 8.74 8.72
CA ASP A 154 3.07 8.20 9.73
C ASP A 154 3.85 7.00 9.20
N VAL A 155 3.19 6.14 8.42
CA VAL A 155 3.83 4.95 7.82
C VAL A 155 4.87 5.35 6.77
N VAL A 156 4.57 6.34 5.93
CA VAL A 156 5.53 6.88 4.95
C VAL A 156 6.73 7.51 5.67
N ALA A 157 6.50 8.32 6.70
CA ALA A 157 7.58 8.90 7.52
C ALA A 157 8.49 7.81 8.10
N TYR A 158 7.89 6.75 8.64
CA TYR A 158 8.60 5.61 9.21
C TYR A 158 9.40 4.81 8.16
N ALA A 159 8.83 4.60 6.96
CA ALA A 159 9.55 3.97 5.86
C ALA A 159 10.79 4.77 5.46
N LEU A 160 10.65 6.10 5.32
CA LEU A 160 11.74 7.02 4.98
C LEU A 160 12.82 7.04 6.08
N GLU A 161 12.45 7.00 7.36
CA GLU A 161 13.38 6.92 8.48
C GLU A 161 14.22 5.64 8.40
N ARG A 162 13.58 4.49 8.21
CA ARG A 162 14.26 3.19 8.08
C ARG A 162 15.19 3.13 6.87
N LEU A 163 14.78 3.69 5.74
CA LEU A 163 15.61 3.76 4.52
C LEU A 163 16.84 4.67 4.72
N ARG A 164 16.70 5.81 5.43
CA ARG A 164 17.85 6.66 5.80
C ARG A 164 18.84 5.91 6.68
N ALA A 165 18.37 5.08 7.61
CA ALA A 165 19.23 4.27 8.47
C ALA A 165 20.02 3.20 7.69
N LEU A 166 19.60 2.89 6.45
CA LEU A 166 20.29 2.00 5.51
C LEU A 166 21.13 2.76 4.47
N ASP A 167 21.35 4.07 4.67
CA ASP A 167 22.10 4.96 3.76
C ASP A 167 21.50 5.01 2.32
N VAL A 168 20.19 4.79 2.16
CA VAL A 168 19.51 4.90 0.86
C VAL A 168 19.39 6.36 0.46
N ASP A 169 19.73 6.67 -0.81
CA ASP A 169 19.51 8.00 -1.38
C ASP A 169 18.01 8.25 -1.59
N LEU A 170 17.47 9.23 -0.85
CA LEU A 170 16.06 9.62 -0.89
C LEU A 170 15.81 10.94 -1.65
N SER A 171 16.81 11.46 -2.37
CA SER A 171 16.72 12.78 -3.03
C SER A 171 15.65 12.84 -4.12
N GLN A 172 15.32 11.71 -4.74
CA GLN A 172 14.28 11.56 -5.75
C GLN A 172 13.43 10.33 -5.41
N THR A 173 12.63 10.44 -4.34
CA THR A 173 11.72 9.38 -3.89
C THR A 173 10.32 9.62 -4.44
N VAL A 174 9.62 8.55 -4.81
CA VAL A 174 8.22 8.57 -5.23
C VAL A 174 7.43 7.49 -4.48
N LEU A 175 6.17 7.77 -4.14
CA LEU A 175 5.21 6.76 -3.65
C LEU A 175 4.33 6.30 -4.82
N VAL A 176 4.12 5.00 -4.92
CA VAL A 176 3.14 4.36 -5.81
C VAL A 176 2.00 3.84 -4.95
N GLY A 177 0.78 4.27 -5.24
CA GLY A 177 -0.42 3.88 -4.50
C GLY A 177 -1.66 3.91 -5.39
N ASP A 178 -2.84 3.64 -4.84
CA ASP A 178 -4.10 3.64 -5.60
C ASP A 178 -5.17 4.56 -5.00
N ARG A 179 -4.96 5.13 -3.79
CA ARG A 179 -5.96 5.92 -3.09
C ARG A 179 -5.48 7.36 -2.82
N SER A 180 -6.43 8.26 -2.54
CA SER A 180 -6.14 9.64 -2.09
C SER A 180 -5.27 9.67 -0.84
N HIS A 181 -5.41 8.70 0.06
CA HIS A 181 -4.57 8.57 1.27
C HIS A 181 -3.09 8.43 0.95
N ASP A 182 -2.74 7.78 -0.17
CA ASP A 182 -1.36 7.68 -0.65
C ASP A 182 -0.85 9.06 -1.09
N VAL A 183 -1.68 9.80 -1.83
CA VAL A 183 -1.35 11.16 -2.27
C VAL A 183 -1.14 12.08 -1.07
N GLU A 184 -2.04 12.06 -0.11
CA GLU A 184 -1.98 12.89 1.09
C GLU A 184 -0.78 12.52 1.97
N GLY A 185 -0.57 11.21 2.21
CA GLY A 185 0.53 10.71 3.03
C GLY A 185 1.91 10.99 2.43
N ALA A 186 2.06 10.85 1.12
CA ALA A 186 3.28 11.20 0.39
C ALA A 186 3.53 12.71 0.42
N ALA A 187 2.51 13.53 0.10
CA ALA A 187 2.61 14.99 0.10
C ALA A 187 3.00 15.55 1.46
N ALA A 188 2.45 15.01 2.55
CA ALA A 188 2.81 15.39 3.93
C ALA A 188 4.29 15.12 4.25
N ASN A 189 4.92 14.18 3.54
CA ASN A 189 6.34 13.85 3.65
C ASN A 189 7.22 14.47 2.54
N GLY A 190 6.64 15.34 1.71
CA GLY A 190 7.35 16.06 0.65
C GLY A 190 7.76 15.20 -0.55
N ILE A 191 7.11 14.04 -0.75
CA ILE A 191 7.36 13.17 -1.91
C ILE A 191 6.14 13.12 -2.85
N PRO A 192 6.34 13.02 -4.17
CA PRO A 192 5.25 12.91 -5.13
C PRO A 192 4.65 11.50 -5.13
N THR A 193 3.42 11.39 -5.70
CA THR A 193 2.70 10.12 -5.84
C THR A 193 2.39 9.82 -7.30
N ILE A 194 2.59 8.57 -7.71
CA ILE A 194 2.03 7.98 -8.93
C ILE A 194 0.86 7.09 -8.50
N LEU A 195 -0.33 7.35 -9.05
CA LEU A 195 -1.49 6.49 -8.81
C LEU A 195 -1.60 5.40 -9.86
N VAL A 196 -1.97 4.20 -9.40
CA VAL A 196 -2.29 3.07 -10.26
C VAL A 196 -3.82 2.96 -10.38
N GLU A 197 -4.32 2.73 -11.61
CA GLU A 197 -5.76 2.69 -11.89
C GLU A 197 -6.37 1.29 -11.76
N TRP A 198 -5.54 0.26 -11.59
CA TRP A 198 -6.01 -1.12 -11.37
C TRP A 198 -6.42 -1.42 -9.93
N GLY A 199 -6.19 -0.47 -9.00
CA GLY A 199 -6.58 -0.58 -7.59
C GLY A 199 -8.03 -0.22 -7.32
N TYR A 200 -8.33 0.24 -6.12
CA TYR A 200 -9.68 0.48 -5.62
C TYR A 200 -10.07 1.97 -5.60
N GLY A 201 -9.11 2.85 -5.91
CA GLY A 201 -9.35 4.28 -5.98
C GLY A 201 -10.26 4.68 -7.13
N SER A 202 -10.95 5.80 -6.96
CA SER A 202 -11.75 6.42 -8.01
C SER A 202 -10.96 7.52 -8.74
N PRO A 203 -11.32 7.89 -9.97
CA PRO A 203 -10.70 9.03 -10.65
C PRO A 203 -10.78 10.36 -9.88
N ALA A 204 -11.77 10.50 -8.99
CA ALA A 204 -11.91 11.67 -8.14
C ALA A 204 -10.80 11.78 -7.07
N GLU A 205 -10.15 10.68 -6.73
CA GLU A 205 -9.05 10.61 -5.76
C GLU A 205 -7.68 11.02 -6.34
N ALA A 206 -7.60 11.22 -7.65
CA ALA A 206 -6.34 11.51 -8.33
C ALA A 206 -5.81 12.96 -8.15
N GLY A 207 -6.55 13.80 -7.43
CA GLY A 207 -6.12 15.17 -7.14
C GLY A 207 -4.80 15.20 -6.38
N GLY A 208 -3.76 15.85 -6.95
CA GLY A 208 -2.43 15.93 -6.34
C GLY A 208 -1.44 14.83 -6.76
N ALA A 209 -1.88 13.77 -7.41
CA ALA A 209 -0.97 12.80 -8.01
C ALA A 209 -0.19 13.42 -9.18
N MET A 210 1.10 13.08 -9.28
CA MET A 210 1.93 13.57 -10.40
C MET A 210 1.65 12.84 -11.71
N ALA A 211 1.17 11.60 -11.64
CA ALA A 211 0.82 10.78 -12.80
C ALA A 211 -0.21 9.70 -12.39
N ILE A 212 -0.97 9.23 -13.38
CA ILE A 212 -1.83 8.06 -13.28
C ILE A 212 -1.35 7.06 -14.33
N VAL A 213 -1.26 5.78 -13.94
CA VAL A 213 -0.82 4.70 -14.82
C VAL A 213 -1.86 3.57 -14.83
N HIS A 214 -2.05 2.96 -16.00
CA HIS A 214 -3.10 1.98 -16.25
C HIS A 214 -2.60 0.51 -16.25
N SER A 215 -1.28 0.32 -16.15
CA SER A 215 -0.68 -1.02 -16.12
C SER A 215 0.70 -1.01 -15.47
N ALA A 216 1.12 -2.18 -14.95
CA ALA A 216 2.47 -2.37 -14.41
C ALA A 216 3.57 -2.10 -15.46
N ASP A 217 3.32 -2.35 -16.75
CA ASP A 217 4.27 -2.04 -17.81
C ASP A 217 4.43 -0.53 -18.05
N GLN A 218 3.32 0.22 -17.98
CA GLN A 218 3.37 1.68 -18.04
C GLN A 218 4.10 2.26 -16.83
N LEU A 219 3.83 1.74 -15.63
CA LEU A 219 4.53 2.13 -14.40
C LEU A 219 6.03 1.83 -14.51
N ARG A 220 6.40 0.64 -15.01
CA ARG A 220 7.80 0.26 -15.22
C ARG A 220 8.52 1.24 -16.15
N LYS A 221 7.91 1.64 -17.26
CA LYS A 221 8.47 2.63 -18.18
C LYS A 221 8.64 3.99 -17.52
N LEU A 222 7.69 4.42 -16.69
CA LEU A 222 7.77 5.72 -16.00
C LEU A 222 8.86 5.73 -14.92
N LEU A 223 9.09 4.59 -14.25
CA LEU A 223 10.08 4.48 -13.17
C LEU A 223 11.51 4.24 -13.68
N LEU A 224 11.68 3.56 -14.80
CA LEU A 224 13.00 3.19 -15.34
C LEU A 224 13.48 4.07 -16.50
N GLY A 225 12.58 4.81 -17.14
CA GLY A 225 12.85 5.66 -18.31
C GLY A 225 12.65 4.89 -19.62
#